data_8d8b93935a44103a19151cf2f0316630
#
_entry.id   8d8b93935a44103a19151cf2f0316630
#
_cell.length_a   1.000
_cell.length_b   1.000
_cell.length_c   1.000
_cell.angle_alpha   90.00
_cell.angle_beta   90.00
_cell.angle_gamma   90.00
#
_symmetry.space_group_name_H-M   'P 1'
#
loop_
_entity.id
_entity.type
_entity.pdbx_description
1 polymer ?
#
loop_
_entity_poly.entity_id
_entity_poly.type
_entity_poly.pdbx_seq_one_letter_code
_entity_poly.pdbx_strand_id
1 'polypeptide(L)'
;MKNLKSPKCRCGKTKNPNGNCDGSHANTRSTFFKTTVALLAILLSVTFQSFTTNDNVKVKKSTVEWKGEKVVGSHEGTISLKSADLIYEKKKLKGGNFVMDMSTIVCTDLSGDYKNNLEGHLKSDDFFGVEKFPTASLNIKKVDKIKGDQYKISAKLTIKGISKTIEFTAVEKSNSFNATIKIDRTDFNINYGSGSFFDNLGDKMIYDEFEIKVSLEI
;
A
#
# COMPACT_ATOMS: atom_id res chain seq x y z
N MET A 1 -76.43 -38.33 35.13
CA MET A 1 -75.20 -37.87 34.42
C MET A 1 -74.54 -39.07 33.76
N LYS A 2 -74.54 -39.12 32.43
CA LYS A 2 -73.97 -40.25 31.71
C LYS A 2 -72.42 -40.10 31.66
N ASN A 3 -71.67 -41.01 32.30
CA ASN A 3 -70.23 -41.07 32.22
C ASN A 3 -69.83 -41.43 30.79
N LEU A 4 -69.43 -40.48 30.01
CA LEU A 4 -68.78 -40.70 28.73
C LEU A 4 -67.36 -41.26 28.97
N LYS A 5 -67.14 -42.54 28.71
CA LYS A 5 -65.84 -43.17 28.73
C LYS A 5 -65.03 -42.57 27.58
N SER A 6 -63.89 -42.00 27.89
CA SER A 6 -62.95 -41.47 26.88
C SER A 6 -62.50 -42.63 25.94
N PRO A 7 -62.41 -42.39 24.61
CA PRO A 7 -62.03 -43.42 23.66
C PRO A 7 -60.57 -43.88 23.89
N LYS A 8 -60.33 -45.20 23.73
CA LYS A 8 -58.99 -45.76 23.82
C LYS A 8 -58.09 -45.27 22.68
N CYS A 9 -56.82 -44.96 22.98
CA CYS A 9 -55.88 -44.50 22.01
C CYS A 9 -55.44 -45.65 21.04
N ARG A 10 -55.82 -45.50 19.77
CA ARG A 10 -55.50 -46.49 18.71
C ARG A 10 -54.05 -46.48 18.23
N CYS A 11 -53.28 -45.46 18.53
CA CYS A 11 -51.92 -45.32 18.06
C CYS A 11 -50.84 -45.92 18.99
N GLY A 12 -51.22 -46.40 20.18
CA GLY A 12 -50.30 -47.02 21.16
C GLY A 12 -49.29 -46.08 21.81
N LYS A 13 -49.36 -44.75 21.54
CA LYS A 13 -48.37 -43.78 22.00
C LYS A 13 -48.87 -42.85 23.14
N THR A 14 -50.00 -43.20 23.77
CA THR A 14 -50.46 -42.42 24.94
C THR A 14 -49.66 -42.74 26.19
N LYS A 15 -49.36 -41.72 27.01
CA LYS A 15 -48.69 -41.90 28.30
C LYS A 15 -49.70 -42.17 29.45
N ASN A 16 -50.97 -42.19 29.15
CA ASN A 16 -52.01 -42.49 30.15
C ASN A 16 -52.03 -43.99 30.52
N PRO A 17 -51.82 -44.37 31.79
CA PRO A 17 -51.74 -45.79 32.22
C PRO A 17 -53.04 -46.58 31.94
N ASN A 18 -54.21 -45.93 31.76
CA ASN A 18 -55.49 -46.55 31.43
C ASN A 18 -55.74 -46.73 29.93
N GLY A 19 -54.73 -46.41 29.08
CA GLY A 19 -54.77 -46.57 27.63
C GLY A 19 -55.67 -45.61 26.88
N ASN A 20 -56.24 -44.57 27.56
CA ASN A 20 -57.07 -43.55 26.92
C ASN A 20 -56.21 -42.44 26.24
N CYS A 21 -56.74 -41.84 25.18
CA CYS A 21 -56.06 -40.79 24.47
C CYS A 21 -55.95 -39.52 25.36
N ASP A 22 -54.71 -39.14 25.73
CA ASP A 22 -54.37 -37.98 26.54
C ASP A 22 -53.83 -36.79 25.72
N GLY A 23 -53.77 -36.93 24.38
CA GLY A 23 -53.26 -35.92 23.48
C GLY A 23 -51.72 -35.77 23.45
N SER A 24 -50.99 -36.52 24.31
CA SER A 24 -49.53 -36.35 24.47
C SER A 24 -48.72 -36.67 23.20
N HIS A 25 -49.31 -37.34 22.22
CA HIS A 25 -48.68 -37.67 20.93
C HIS A 25 -49.02 -36.64 19.82
N ALA A 26 -49.90 -35.70 20.06
CA ALA A 26 -50.25 -34.67 19.06
C ALA A 26 -49.13 -33.59 18.89
N ASN A 27 -48.23 -33.48 19.87
CA ASN A 27 -47.19 -32.46 19.89
C ASN A 27 -45.88 -32.82 19.14
N THR A 28 -45.80 -34.02 18.54
CA THR A 28 -44.57 -34.48 17.85
C THR A 28 -44.44 -33.96 16.39
N ARG A 29 -45.48 -33.27 15.85
CA ARG A 29 -45.43 -32.78 14.46
C ARG A 29 -44.87 -31.36 14.29
N SER A 30 -44.69 -30.59 15.40
CA SER A 30 -44.27 -29.18 15.31
C SER A 30 -42.78 -28.93 15.37
N THR A 31 -41.96 -29.88 15.83
CA THR A 31 -40.50 -29.69 15.99
C THR A 31 -39.70 -29.97 14.76
N PHE A 32 -40.17 -30.84 13.85
CA PHE A 32 -39.43 -31.15 12.63
C PHE A 32 -39.49 -30.05 11.56
N PHE A 33 -40.53 -29.23 11.51
CA PHE A 33 -40.65 -28.14 10.54
C PHE A 33 -39.87 -26.87 10.94
N LYS A 34 -39.64 -26.64 12.26
CA LYS A 34 -38.88 -25.45 12.72
C LYS A 34 -37.37 -25.61 12.60
N THR A 35 -36.85 -26.82 12.66
CA THR A 35 -35.39 -27.08 12.53
C THR A 35 -34.91 -27.07 11.09
N THR A 36 -35.75 -27.50 10.13
CA THR A 36 -35.38 -27.49 8.71
C THR A 36 -35.40 -26.09 8.11
N VAL A 37 -36.28 -25.19 8.53
CA VAL A 37 -36.31 -23.80 8.08
C VAL A 37 -35.15 -23.01 8.68
N ALA A 38 -34.73 -23.27 9.93
CA ALA A 38 -33.59 -22.65 10.55
C ALA A 38 -32.25 -23.07 9.90
N LEU A 39 -32.14 -24.35 9.48
CA LEU A 39 -30.95 -24.83 8.77
C LEU A 39 -30.89 -24.33 7.32
N LEU A 40 -32.01 -24.10 6.64
CA LEU A 40 -32.02 -23.50 5.29
C LEU A 40 -31.69 -22.00 5.33
N ALA A 41 -32.06 -21.29 6.41
CA ALA A 41 -31.73 -19.86 6.58
C ALA A 41 -30.24 -19.62 6.89
N ILE A 42 -29.56 -20.57 7.53
CA ILE A 42 -28.11 -20.50 7.81
C ILE A 42 -27.28 -20.79 6.56
N LEU A 43 -27.79 -21.61 5.63
CA LEU A 43 -27.11 -21.92 4.38
C LEU A 43 -27.18 -20.83 3.30
N LEU A 44 -28.05 -19.82 3.45
CA LEU A 44 -28.15 -18.70 2.50
C LEU A 44 -27.37 -17.46 2.93
N SER A 45 -26.73 -17.46 4.10
CA SER A 45 -25.83 -16.38 4.53
C SER A 45 -24.36 -16.70 4.26
N VAL A 46 -24.05 -17.41 3.17
CA VAL A 46 -22.73 -17.37 2.58
C VAL A 46 -22.62 -16.00 1.91
N THR A 47 -22.21 -15.01 2.70
CA THR A 47 -21.72 -13.76 2.18
C THR A 47 -20.59 -14.13 1.22
N PHE A 48 -20.80 -13.91 -0.08
CA PHE A 48 -19.73 -13.85 -1.06
C PHE A 48 -18.79 -12.74 -0.60
N GLN A 49 -17.85 -13.08 0.26
CA GLN A 49 -16.68 -12.25 0.46
C GLN A 49 -15.90 -12.36 -0.85
N SER A 50 -16.13 -11.39 -1.72
CA SER A 50 -15.25 -11.18 -2.87
C SER A 50 -13.86 -10.94 -2.31
N PHE A 51 -13.02 -11.97 -2.27
CA PHE A 51 -11.60 -11.83 -2.08
C PHE A 51 -11.11 -11.03 -3.28
N THR A 52 -10.88 -9.75 -3.09
CA THR A 52 -10.13 -8.94 -4.05
C THR A 52 -8.69 -9.41 -3.94
N THR A 53 -8.25 -10.23 -4.88
CA THR A 53 -6.84 -10.57 -5.01
C THR A 53 -6.10 -9.30 -5.45
N ASN A 54 -5.25 -8.79 -4.59
CA ASN A 54 -4.27 -7.79 -4.97
C ASN A 54 -3.11 -8.51 -5.64
N ASP A 55 -2.88 -8.23 -6.90
CA ASP A 55 -1.74 -8.75 -7.63
C ASP A 55 -0.53 -7.85 -7.37
N ASN A 56 0.44 -8.36 -6.64
CA ASN A 56 1.72 -7.69 -6.46
C ASN A 56 2.61 -7.99 -7.67
N VAL A 57 2.88 -6.97 -8.47
CA VAL A 57 3.77 -7.06 -9.63
C VAL A 57 5.15 -6.56 -9.24
N LYS A 58 6.14 -7.43 -9.31
CA LYS A 58 7.53 -7.06 -9.06
C LYS A 58 8.12 -6.31 -10.25
N VAL A 59 8.87 -5.26 -9.95
CA VAL A 59 9.64 -4.53 -10.92
C VAL A 59 10.83 -5.38 -11.36
N LYS A 60 10.97 -5.59 -12.68
CA LYS A 60 12.05 -6.40 -13.27
C LYS A 60 13.33 -5.62 -13.43
N LYS A 61 13.19 -4.35 -13.84
CA LYS A 61 14.32 -3.43 -14.05
C LYS A 61 13.91 -2.04 -13.61
N SER A 62 14.82 -1.31 -13.03
CA SER A 62 14.60 0.07 -12.62
C SER A 62 15.83 0.92 -12.92
N THR A 63 15.56 2.17 -13.30
CA THR A 63 16.54 3.23 -13.34
C THR A 63 16.01 4.37 -12.50
N VAL A 64 16.79 4.83 -11.54
CA VAL A 64 16.46 5.98 -10.70
C VAL A 64 17.64 6.94 -10.78
N GLU A 65 17.38 8.10 -11.38
CA GLU A 65 18.33 9.18 -11.55
C GLU A 65 17.98 10.33 -10.63
N TRP A 66 18.97 10.96 -10.04
CA TRP A 66 18.82 12.17 -9.25
C TRP A 66 19.54 13.35 -9.91
N LYS A 67 18.98 14.55 -9.74
CA LYS A 67 19.62 15.81 -10.15
C LYS A 67 19.44 16.84 -9.04
N GLY A 68 20.55 17.41 -8.59
CA GLY A 68 20.60 18.54 -7.67
C GLY A 68 21.21 19.76 -8.35
N GLU A 69 20.68 20.93 -8.07
CA GLU A 69 21.10 22.19 -8.70
C GLU A 69 21.59 23.18 -7.64
N LYS A 70 22.53 24.01 -8.02
CA LYS A 70 23.02 25.16 -7.26
C LYS A 70 23.04 26.39 -8.14
N VAL A 71 23.31 27.56 -7.57
CA VAL A 71 23.37 28.83 -8.33
C VAL A 71 24.32 28.70 -9.54
N VAL A 72 25.43 28.00 -9.38
CA VAL A 72 26.37 27.76 -10.47
C VAL A 72 26.50 26.25 -10.69
N GLY A 73 25.74 25.74 -11.68
CA GLY A 73 25.82 24.36 -12.12
C GLY A 73 24.88 23.38 -11.41
N SER A 74 24.96 22.14 -11.82
CA SER A 74 24.18 21.04 -11.28
C SER A 74 25.03 19.78 -11.23
N HIS A 75 24.63 18.83 -10.41
CA HIS A 75 25.19 17.48 -10.40
C HIS A 75 24.07 16.46 -10.56
N GLU A 76 24.40 15.35 -11.19
CA GLU A 76 23.47 14.25 -11.41
C GLU A 76 24.11 12.89 -11.18
N GLY A 77 23.26 11.91 -10.98
CA GLY A 77 23.74 10.55 -10.74
C GLY A 77 22.61 9.55 -10.63
N THR A 78 22.92 8.40 -10.07
CA THR A 78 21.96 7.30 -9.92
C THR A 78 21.91 6.80 -8.49
N ILE A 79 20.79 6.11 -8.17
CA ILE A 79 20.60 5.37 -6.93
C ILE A 79 19.82 4.10 -7.24
N SER A 80 20.13 2.99 -6.57
CA SER A 80 19.49 1.70 -6.81
C SER A 80 18.27 1.48 -5.90
N LEU A 81 17.26 0.81 -6.44
CA LEU A 81 16.18 0.26 -5.65
C LEU A 81 16.62 -1.04 -4.95
N LYS A 82 16.41 -1.13 -3.64
CA LYS A 82 16.55 -2.36 -2.85
C LYS A 82 15.36 -3.28 -3.06
N SER A 83 14.15 -2.71 -3.15
CA SER A 83 12.93 -3.42 -3.49
C SER A 83 11.93 -2.49 -4.15
N ALA A 84 11.08 -3.05 -5.03
CA ALA A 84 10.03 -2.33 -5.71
C ALA A 84 8.89 -3.28 -6.06
N ASP A 85 7.70 -2.94 -5.58
CA ASP A 85 6.46 -3.66 -5.85
C ASP A 85 5.35 -2.68 -6.25
N LEU A 86 4.62 -3.02 -7.31
CA LEU A 86 3.39 -2.35 -7.71
C LEU A 86 2.19 -3.20 -7.32
N ILE A 87 1.14 -2.58 -6.82
CA ILE A 87 -0.07 -3.25 -6.35
C ILE A 87 -1.20 -2.95 -7.34
N TYR A 88 -1.73 -4.00 -7.95
CA TYR A 88 -2.87 -3.93 -8.85
C TYR A 88 -4.09 -4.60 -8.23
N GLU A 89 -5.25 -4.04 -8.51
CA GLU A 89 -6.56 -4.64 -8.26
C GLU A 89 -7.37 -4.61 -9.54
N LYS A 90 -7.81 -5.78 -10.04
CA LYS A 90 -8.58 -5.89 -11.29
C LYS A 90 -7.90 -5.16 -12.46
N LYS A 91 -6.58 -5.34 -12.60
CA LYS A 91 -5.73 -4.70 -13.63
C LYS A 91 -5.65 -3.16 -13.53
N LYS A 92 -5.98 -2.58 -12.39
CA LYS A 92 -5.83 -1.14 -12.13
C LYS A 92 -4.75 -0.94 -11.08
N LEU A 93 -3.82 -0.04 -11.34
CA LEU A 93 -2.82 0.36 -10.35
C LEU A 93 -3.54 0.96 -9.13
N LYS A 94 -3.21 0.46 -7.95
CA LYS A 94 -3.77 0.88 -6.66
C LYS A 94 -2.75 1.42 -5.69
N GLY A 95 -1.51 0.94 -5.80
CA GLY A 95 -0.46 1.29 -4.87
C GLY A 95 0.90 0.78 -5.30
N GLY A 96 1.87 0.91 -4.42
CA GLY A 96 3.22 0.39 -4.61
C GLY A 96 4.11 0.74 -3.44
N ASN A 97 5.15 -0.07 -3.25
CA ASN A 97 6.16 0.13 -2.22
C ASN A 97 7.53 0.09 -2.86
N PHE A 98 8.34 1.09 -2.55
CA PHE A 98 9.68 1.22 -3.10
C PHE A 98 10.65 1.52 -1.95
N VAL A 99 11.79 0.85 -1.95
CA VAL A 99 12.87 1.08 -0.99
C VAL A 99 14.14 1.35 -1.78
N MET A 100 14.75 2.51 -1.55
CA MET A 100 16.03 2.91 -2.10
C MET A 100 17.16 2.39 -1.20
N ASP A 101 18.24 1.92 -1.78
CA ASP A 101 19.49 1.68 -1.09
C ASP A 101 20.34 2.95 -1.14
N MET A 102 20.36 3.71 -0.05
CA MET A 102 21.08 4.98 0.00
C MET A 102 22.59 4.84 -0.11
N SER A 103 23.13 3.66 0.18
CA SER A 103 24.58 3.38 0.04
C SER A 103 25.05 3.40 -1.41
N THR A 104 24.11 3.15 -2.35
CA THR A 104 24.37 3.07 -3.79
C THR A 104 24.31 4.41 -4.51
N ILE A 105 24.10 5.52 -3.79
CA ILE A 105 24.07 6.85 -4.41
C ILE A 105 25.45 7.15 -5.01
N VAL A 106 25.46 7.42 -6.30
CA VAL A 106 26.68 7.74 -7.06
C VAL A 106 26.44 8.94 -7.97
N CYS A 107 27.53 9.69 -8.20
CA CYS A 107 27.56 10.80 -9.14
C CYS A 107 28.04 10.28 -10.51
N THR A 108 27.42 10.75 -11.61
CA THR A 108 27.74 10.31 -12.98
C THR A 108 28.37 11.39 -13.86
N ASP A 109 28.30 12.65 -13.44
CA ASP A 109 28.81 13.80 -14.18
C ASP A 109 30.20 14.26 -13.73
N LEU A 110 30.75 13.69 -12.64
CA LEU A 110 32.09 13.95 -12.13
C LEU A 110 32.99 12.72 -12.19
N SER A 111 34.30 12.94 -12.05
CA SER A 111 35.30 11.87 -11.96
C SER A 111 36.39 12.19 -10.93
N GLY A 112 37.19 11.18 -10.56
CA GLY A 112 38.30 11.32 -9.62
C GLY A 112 37.88 11.84 -8.25
N ASP A 113 38.72 12.68 -7.65
CA ASP A 113 38.50 13.21 -6.28
C ASP A 113 37.25 14.07 -6.15
N TYR A 114 36.87 14.80 -7.19
CA TYR A 114 35.63 15.59 -7.16
C TYR A 114 34.40 14.71 -7.00
N LYS A 115 34.34 13.60 -7.70
CA LYS A 115 33.28 12.59 -7.55
C LYS A 115 33.27 12.02 -6.13
N ASN A 116 34.44 11.57 -5.65
CA ASN A 116 34.55 10.96 -4.32
C ASN A 116 34.13 11.92 -3.20
N ASN A 117 34.52 13.20 -3.32
CA ASN A 117 34.16 14.25 -2.36
C ASN A 117 32.66 14.51 -2.36
N LEU A 118 32.02 14.63 -3.55
CA LEU A 118 30.59 14.82 -3.64
C LEU A 118 29.82 13.63 -3.08
N GLU A 119 30.17 12.39 -3.47
CA GLU A 119 29.50 11.19 -2.98
C GLU A 119 29.67 11.02 -1.47
N GLY A 120 30.88 11.31 -0.94
CA GLY A 120 31.13 11.30 0.50
C GLY A 120 30.25 12.33 1.23
N HIS A 121 30.12 13.54 0.69
CA HIS A 121 29.26 14.58 1.26
C HIS A 121 27.77 14.19 1.19
N LEU A 122 27.28 13.68 0.06
CA LEU A 122 25.90 13.21 -0.04
C LEU A 122 25.57 12.12 0.97
N LYS A 123 26.54 11.25 1.31
CA LYS A 123 26.38 10.17 2.27
C LYS A 123 26.55 10.62 3.72
N SER A 124 27.16 11.78 3.97
CA SER A 124 27.42 12.31 5.32
C SER A 124 26.15 12.73 6.06
N ASP A 125 26.28 13.00 7.36
CA ASP A 125 25.19 13.48 8.23
C ASP A 125 24.62 14.84 7.79
N ASP A 126 25.45 15.68 7.13
CA ASP A 126 25.03 16.99 6.61
C ASP A 126 23.99 16.84 5.47
N PHE A 127 23.97 15.68 4.79
CA PHE A 127 23.02 15.38 3.73
C PHE A 127 22.10 14.22 4.13
N PHE A 128 22.32 13.02 3.55
CA PHE A 128 21.41 11.89 3.73
C PHE A 128 21.70 11.06 4.99
N GLY A 129 22.87 11.20 5.60
CA GLY A 129 23.24 10.46 6.80
C GLY A 129 23.16 8.94 6.61
N VAL A 130 23.73 8.43 5.52
CA VAL A 130 23.50 7.07 5.03
C VAL A 130 23.87 5.98 6.04
N GLU A 131 24.86 6.24 6.88
CA GLU A 131 25.27 5.32 7.95
C GLU A 131 24.11 5.08 8.95
N LYS A 132 23.36 6.14 9.29
CA LYS A 132 22.23 6.07 10.22
C LYS A 132 20.92 5.73 9.52
N PHE A 133 20.80 6.16 8.26
CA PHE A 133 19.59 6.01 7.44
C PHE A 133 19.93 5.33 6.11
N PRO A 134 20.24 4.02 6.10
CA PRO A 134 20.72 3.31 4.92
C PRO A 134 19.63 3.15 3.84
N THR A 135 18.40 3.50 4.14
CA THR A 135 17.28 3.39 3.18
C THR A 135 16.40 4.62 3.19
N ALA A 136 15.89 4.98 2.02
CA ALA A 136 14.73 5.84 1.87
C ALA A 136 13.56 5.00 1.30
N SER A 137 12.31 5.41 1.52
CA SER A 137 11.16 4.64 1.06
C SER A 137 10.05 5.52 0.54
N LEU A 138 9.33 5.01 -0.48
CA LEU A 138 8.12 5.62 -1.02
C LEU A 138 7.00 4.60 -1.00
N ASN A 139 5.89 4.96 -0.36
CA ASN A 139 4.70 4.14 -0.28
C ASN A 139 3.52 4.87 -0.92
N ILE A 140 3.05 4.39 -2.06
CA ILE A 140 1.90 4.96 -2.78
C ILE A 140 0.63 4.72 -1.96
N LYS A 141 -0.08 5.80 -1.65
CA LYS A 141 -1.32 5.81 -0.86
C LYS A 141 -2.56 5.96 -1.70
N LYS A 142 -2.47 6.73 -2.79
CA LYS A 142 -3.60 7.01 -3.66
C LYS A 142 -3.13 7.10 -5.11
N VAL A 143 -3.92 6.54 -6.00
CA VAL A 143 -3.70 6.57 -7.44
C VAL A 143 -4.99 6.99 -8.11
N ASP A 144 -4.96 8.16 -8.74
CA ASP A 144 -6.07 8.70 -9.52
C ASP A 144 -5.68 8.70 -11.00
N LYS A 145 -6.42 8.00 -11.85
CA LYS A 145 -6.21 8.05 -13.30
C LYS A 145 -6.68 9.40 -13.83
N ILE A 146 -5.81 10.15 -14.51
CA ILE A 146 -6.15 11.47 -15.07
C ILE A 146 -6.72 11.30 -16.48
N LYS A 147 -5.88 10.93 -17.44
CA LYS A 147 -6.23 10.77 -18.86
C LYS A 147 -5.26 9.83 -19.54
N GLY A 148 -5.76 8.94 -20.41
CA GLY A 148 -4.90 8.00 -21.13
C GLY A 148 -4.08 7.15 -20.15
N ASP A 149 -2.76 7.22 -20.25
CA ASP A 149 -1.80 6.46 -19.45
C ASP A 149 -1.21 7.27 -18.28
N GLN A 150 -1.82 8.40 -17.93
CA GLN A 150 -1.35 9.28 -16.86
C GLN A 150 -2.11 9.05 -15.56
N TYR A 151 -1.35 9.05 -14.47
CA TYR A 151 -1.84 8.89 -13.10
C TYR A 151 -1.32 10.02 -12.21
N LYS A 152 -2.22 10.62 -11.43
CA LYS A 152 -1.85 11.44 -10.28
C LYS A 152 -1.64 10.49 -9.09
N ILE A 153 -0.47 10.55 -8.50
CA ILE A 153 -0.08 9.68 -7.40
C ILE A 153 0.14 10.53 -6.15
N SER A 154 -0.47 10.13 -5.04
CA SER A 154 -0.14 10.64 -3.72
C SER A 154 0.57 9.54 -2.93
N ALA A 155 1.75 9.83 -2.41
CA ALA A 155 2.62 8.86 -1.77
C ALA A 155 3.23 9.41 -0.49
N LYS A 156 3.50 8.52 0.47
CA LYS A 156 4.31 8.81 1.65
C LYS A 156 5.77 8.55 1.30
N LEU A 157 6.57 9.61 1.26
CA LEU A 157 8.02 9.55 1.10
C LEU A 157 8.68 9.65 2.47
N THR A 158 9.66 8.80 2.73
CA THR A 158 10.45 8.82 3.97
C THR A 158 11.93 8.92 3.63
N ILE A 159 12.59 9.98 4.10
CA ILE A 159 14.03 10.24 3.98
C ILE A 159 14.54 10.65 5.37
N LYS A 160 15.72 10.16 5.77
CA LYS A 160 16.31 10.43 7.12
C LYS A 160 15.33 10.20 8.28
N GLY A 161 14.45 9.19 8.17
CA GLY A 161 13.43 8.89 9.17
C GLY A 161 12.22 9.85 9.18
N ILE A 162 12.25 10.94 8.43
CA ILE A 162 11.16 11.91 8.33
C ILE A 162 10.24 11.51 7.18
N SER A 163 8.93 11.57 7.41
CA SER A 163 7.92 11.19 6.42
C SER A 163 7.08 12.39 6.00
N LYS A 164 6.91 12.56 4.70
CA LYS A 164 6.05 13.59 4.09
C LYS A 164 5.14 12.97 3.03
N THR A 165 3.99 13.56 2.84
CA THR A 165 3.14 13.22 1.69
C THR A 165 3.56 14.08 0.51
N ILE A 166 3.83 13.44 -0.61
CA ILE A 166 4.16 14.09 -1.88
C ILE A 166 3.15 13.71 -2.96
N GLU A 167 3.00 14.57 -3.94
CA GLU A 167 2.16 14.31 -5.11
C GLU A 167 2.99 14.44 -6.39
N PHE A 168 2.79 13.54 -7.33
CA PHE A 168 3.46 13.58 -8.62
C PHE A 168 2.62 12.90 -9.70
N THR A 169 3.02 13.07 -10.95
CA THR A 169 2.41 12.40 -12.10
C THR A 169 3.30 11.28 -12.58
N ALA A 170 2.73 10.11 -12.82
CA ALA A 170 3.39 8.99 -13.49
C ALA A 170 2.69 8.65 -14.81
N VAL A 171 3.46 8.12 -15.76
CA VAL A 171 2.97 7.67 -17.06
C VAL A 171 3.24 6.18 -17.18
N GLU A 172 2.19 5.40 -17.43
CA GLU A 172 2.28 3.97 -17.72
C GLU A 172 2.20 3.77 -19.25
N LYS A 173 3.21 3.13 -19.82
CA LYS A 173 3.19 2.75 -21.24
C LYS A 173 3.60 1.30 -21.39
N SER A 174 2.70 0.48 -21.93
CA SER A 174 2.91 -0.97 -22.09
C SER A 174 3.35 -1.61 -20.76
N ASN A 175 4.62 -1.94 -20.62
CA ASN A 175 5.18 -2.58 -19.41
C ASN A 175 6.13 -1.65 -18.65
N SER A 176 6.03 -0.33 -18.82
CA SER A 176 6.92 0.61 -18.15
C SER A 176 6.15 1.71 -17.40
N PHE A 177 6.69 2.12 -16.27
CA PHE A 177 6.28 3.29 -15.50
C PHE A 177 7.38 4.33 -15.51
N ASN A 178 7.02 5.57 -15.83
CA ASN A 178 7.95 6.70 -15.82
C ASN A 178 7.36 7.84 -14.97
N ALA A 179 8.19 8.43 -14.12
CA ALA A 179 7.82 9.58 -13.31
C ALA A 179 9.01 10.53 -13.15
N THR A 180 8.70 11.82 -13.06
CA THR A 180 9.63 12.85 -12.60
C THR A 180 9.05 13.45 -11.33
N ILE A 181 9.81 13.40 -10.25
CA ILE A 181 9.39 13.79 -8.91
C ILE A 181 10.31 14.91 -8.43
N LYS A 182 9.75 16.04 -8.06
CA LYS A 182 10.46 17.14 -7.39
C LYS A 182 10.25 17.03 -5.90
N ILE A 183 11.32 17.16 -5.15
CA ILE A 183 11.36 16.95 -3.71
C ILE A 183 12.10 18.13 -3.08
N ASP A 184 11.46 18.79 -2.12
CA ASP A 184 12.13 19.76 -1.26
C ASP A 184 12.89 18.99 -0.16
N ARG A 185 14.22 19.06 -0.21
CA ARG A 185 15.11 18.39 0.73
C ARG A 185 15.01 18.92 2.16
N THR A 186 14.60 20.17 2.32
CA THR A 186 14.48 20.80 3.64
C THR A 186 13.33 20.20 4.45
N ASP A 187 12.30 19.68 3.78
CA ASP A 187 11.23 18.90 4.40
C ASP A 187 11.73 17.66 5.17
N PHE A 188 12.95 17.20 4.85
CA PHE A 188 13.61 16.02 5.44
C PHE A 188 14.83 16.40 6.28
N ASN A 189 14.90 17.65 6.74
CA ASN A 189 16.00 18.17 7.55
C ASN A 189 17.37 18.06 6.87
N ILE A 190 17.41 18.29 5.55
CA ILE A 190 18.65 18.40 4.75
C ILE A 190 18.82 19.87 4.38
N ASN A 191 19.45 20.64 5.27
CA ASN A 191 19.49 22.09 5.19
C ASN A 191 20.83 22.64 4.69
N TYR A 192 21.85 21.79 4.49
CA TYR A 192 23.17 22.22 4.07
C TYR A 192 23.12 23.10 2.79
N GLY A 193 23.72 24.29 2.86
CA GLY A 193 23.76 25.22 1.74
C GLY A 193 22.42 25.75 1.25
N SER A 194 21.34 25.61 2.04
CA SER A 194 20.00 26.11 1.70
C SER A 194 19.90 27.61 1.94
N GLY A 195 19.46 28.36 0.92
CA GLY A 195 19.17 29.77 1.05
C GLY A 195 17.95 30.10 1.93
N SER A 196 17.12 29.09 2.22
CA SER A 196 15.99 29.21 3.15
C SER A 196 16.42 29.18 4.62
N PHE A 197 17.64 28.68 4.92
CA PHE A 197 18.16 28.50 6.28
C PHE A 197 19.42 29.30 6.56
N PHE A 198 20.17 29.68 5.54
CA PHE A 198 21.45 30.38 5.70
C PHE A 198 21.55 31.58 4.77
N ASP A 199 22.01 32.70 5.31
CA ASP A 199 22.28 33.92 4.56
C ASP A 199 23.70 33.94 3.97
N ASN A 200 23.93 34.81 3.00
CA ASN A 200 25.24 35.11 2.41
C ASN A 200 25.99 33.93 1.77
N LEU A 201 25.23 32.94 1.28
CA LEU A 201 25.81 31.74 0.62
C LEU A 201 26.42 32.08 -0.75
N GLY A 202 25.92 33.13 -1.44
CA GLY A 202 26.35 33.47 -2.80
C GLY A 202 26.28 32.28 -3.77
N ASP A 203 27.32 32.04 -4.52
CA ASP A 203 27.41 30.96 -5.50
C ASP A 203 27.44 29.54 -4.87
N LYS A 204 27.59 29.45 -3.55
CA LYS A 204 27.58 28.17 -2.82
C LYS A 204 26.17 27.68 -2.49
N MET A 205 25.12 28.51 -2.72
CA MET A 205 23.75 28.15 -2.43
C MET A 205 23.31 26.96 -3.30
N ILE A 206 22.75 25.96 -2.66
CA ILE A 206 22.14 24.77 -3.25
C ILE A 206 20.63 24.94 -3.20
N TYR A 207 19.94 24.77 -4.32
CA TYR A 207 18.48 24.85 -4.35
C TYR A 207 17.86 23.77 -3.45
N ASP A 208 16.74 24.11 -2.85
CA ASP A 208 16.06 23.21 -1.92
C ASP A 208 15.33 22.08 -2.65
N GLU A 209 14.85 22.33 -3.87
CA GLU A 209 14.29 21.30 -4.72
C GLU A 209 15.40 20.48 -5.42
N PHE A 210 15.23 19.15 -5.41
CA PHE A 210 15.96 18.24 -6.29
C PHE A 210 14.98 17.35 -7.07
N GLU A 211 15.43 16.83 -8.20
CA GLU A 211 14.61 16.04 -9.10
C GLU A 211 15.02 14.57 -9.08
N ILE A 212 14.03 13.68 -9.05
CA ILE A 212 14.21 12.24 -9.23
C ILE A 212 13.45 11.81 -10.47
N LYS A 213 14.17 11.21 -11.45
CA LYS A 213 13.59 10.54 -12.59
C LYS A 213 13.58 9.04 -12.35
N VAL A 214 12.40 8.46 -12.50
CA VAL A 214 12.19 7.02 -12.28
C VAL A 214 11.69 6.39 -13.56
N SER A 215 12.33 5.30 -13.97
CA SER A 215 11.87 4.40 -15.04
C SER A 215 11.83 2.99 -14.50
N LEU A 216 10.67 2.34 -14.57
CA LEU A 216 10.44 0.97 -14.09
C LEU A 216 9.96 0.11 -15.25
N GLU A 217 10.47 -1.11 -15.35
CA GLU A 217 9.98 -2.17 -16.24
C GLU A 217 9.31 -3.26 -15.41
N ILE A 218 8.07 -3.62 -15.77
CA ILE A 218 7.21 -4.58 -15.04
C ILE A 218 6.94 -5.85 -15.85
#